data_de8d42abeb9769f6b4636ebe53262b88
#
_entry.id   de8d42abeb9769f6b4636ebe53262b88
#
_cell.length_a   1.000
_cell.length_b   1.000
_cell.length_c   1.000
_cell.angle_alpha   90.00
_cell.angle_beta   90.00
_cell.angle_gamma   90.00
#
_symmetry.space_group_name_H-M   'P 1'
#
loop_
_entity.id
_entity.type
_entity.pdbx_description
1 polymer ?
#
loop_
_entity_poly.entity_id
_entity_poly.type
_entity_poly.pdbx_seq_one_letter_code
_entity_poly.pdbx_strand_id
1 'polypeptide(L)'
;ADKATGSGFELDMQALLTERLVASLGMGYNRTKIKDPGLAVSPCGNGIAFPALNCTVTDPLDANGKALIDGNPLPQAPKTTVNFTLRYSQPTAGGEWYALTDWVYRSKINFFLYESREFTGKPLTEGGVRVGYVWNNGKYELAAFGRNITNQLRIVGGIDFNNLTGFINEPRTWGVQFKAAF
;
A
#
# COMPACT_ATOMS: atom_id res chain seq x y z
N ALA A 1 -7.12 -6.29 -23.96
CA ALA A 1 -8.26 -5.41 -23.70
C ALA A 1 -8.35 -4.35 -24.79
N ASP A 2 -9.54 -4.12 -25.31
CA ASP A 2 -9.75 -3.09 -26.34
C ASP A 2 -9.55 -1.69 -25.74
N LYS A 3 -9.98 -1.49 -24.50
CA LYS A 3 -9.91 -0.21 -23.82
C LYS A 3 -9.85 -0.37 -22.31
N ALA A 4 -9.06 0.46 -21.67
CA ALA A 4 -9.13 0.73 -20.24
C ALA A 4 -9.37 2.22 -20.01
N THR A 5 -10.10 2.58 -18.98
CA THR A 5 -10.34 3.98 -18.59
C THR A 5 -9.89 4.20 -17.17
N GLY A 6 -9.34 5.38 -16.90
CA GLY A 6 -9.01 5.85 -15.56
C GLY A 6 -9.48 7.27 -15.38
N SER A 7 -9.96 7.58 -14.19
CA SER A 7 -10.32 8.94 -13.78
C SER A 7 -10.07 9.09 -12.28
N GLY A 8 -9.68 10.28 -11.86
CA GLY A 8 -9.38 10.51 -10.46
C GLY A 8 -8.93 11.93 -10.19
N PHE A 9 -8.46 12.14 -8.98
CA PHE A 9 -7.82 13.39 -8.55
C PHE A 9 -6.73 13.07 -7.52
N GLU A 10 -5.80 13.98 -7.39
CA GLU A 10 -4.75 13.96 -6.39
C GLU A 10 -4.73 15.29 -5.64
N LEU A 11 -4.43 15.23 -4.35
CA LEU A 11 -4.31 16.37 -3.47
C LEU A 11 -3.04 16.20 -2.64
N ASP A 12 -2.16 17.20 -2.67
CA ASP A 12 -1.00 17.29 -1.80
C ASP A 12 -1.05 18.60 -1.04
N MET A 13 -0.88 18.51 0.27
CA MET A 13 -0.90 19.65 1.18
C MET A 13 0.27 19.56 2.14
N GLN A 14 0.89 20.69 2.40
CA GLN A 14 1.84 20.85 3.48
C GLN A 14 1.51 22.12 4.26
N ALA A 15 1.51 22.02 5.58
CA ALA A 15 1.18 23.13 6.46
C ALA A 15 2.17 23.23 7.62
N LEU A 16 2.63 24.43 7.89
CA LEU A 16 3.31 24.80 9.12
C LEU A 16 2.24 25.21 10.14
N LEU A 17 1.84 24.24 10.99
CA LEU A 17 0.76 24.45 11.96
C LEU A 17 1.21 25.37 13.12
N THR A 18 2.47 25.27 13.49
CA THR A 18 3.17 26.19 14.40
C THR A 18 4.62 26.31 13.94
N GLU A 19 5.42 27.20 14.52
CA GLU A 19 6.87 27.34 14.22
C GLU A 19 7.65 26.02 14.35
N ARG A 20 7.08 25.01 15.00
CA ARG A 20 7.71 23.72 15.33
C ARG A 20 6.97 22.51 14.87
N LEU A 21 5.77 22.67 14.31
CA LEU A 21 4.88 21.57 13.94
C LEU A 21 4.52 21.65 12.47
N VAL A 22 5.01 20.68 11.69
CA VAL A 22 4.76 20.55 10.26
C VAL A 22 3.87 19.34 10.01
N ALA A 23 2.82 19.51 9.23
CA ALA A 23 1.96 18.45 8.76
C ALA A 23 2.02 18.35 7.23
N SER A 24 1.98 17.12 6.71
CA SER A 24 1.84 16.84 5.28
C SER A 24 0.71 15.85 5.09
N LEU A 25 -0.11 16.05 4.08
CA LEU A 25 -1.21 15.19 3.69
C LEU A 25 -1.17 15.01 2.17
N GLY A 26 -1.11 13.77 1.72
CA GLY A 26 -1.34 13.40 0.33
C GLY A 26 -2.58 12.50 0.24
N MET A 27 -3.42 12.72 -0.75
CA MET A 27 -4.60 11.91 -1.01
C MET A 27 -4.74 11.69 -2.52
N GLY A 28 -4.91 10.43 -2.91
CA GLY A 28 -5.23 10.04 -4.27
C GLY A 28 -6.58 9.32 -4.32
N TYR A 29 -7.39 9.68 -5.29
CA TYR A 29 -8.57 8.92 -5.66
C TYR A 29 -8.46 8.54 -7.14
N ASN A 30 -8.54 7.24 -7.43
CA ASN A 30 -8.39 6.70 -8.77
C ASN A 30 -9.46 5.64 -9.05
N ARG A 31 -10.21 5.82 -10.11
CA ARG A 31 -11.18 4.85 -10.59
C ARG A 31 -10.77 4.34 -11.96
N THR A 32 -10.32 3.10 -12.01
CA THR A 32 -9.98 2.41 -13.26
C THR A 32 -11.08 1.42 -13.64
N LYS A 33 -11.22 1.15 -14.92
CA LYS A 33 -12.18 0.18 -15.44
C LYS A 33 -11.71 -0.40 -16.77
N ILE A 34 -11.73 -1.72 -16.90
CA ILE A 34 -11.56 -2.44 -18.16
C ILE A 34 -12.88 -2.37 -18.93
N LYS A 35 -12.82 -2.08 -20.23
CA LYS A 35 -13.98 -2.06 -21.12
C LYS A 35 -13.69 -2.96 -22.30
N ASP A 36 -14.10 -4.21 -22.18
CA ASP A 36 -13.96 -5.24 -23.20
C ASP A 36 -14.87 -6.43 -22.88
N PRO A 37 -16.13 -6.40 -23.36
CA PRO A 37 -17.12 -7.43 -23.03
C PRO A 37 -16.73 -8.84 -23.48
N GLY A 38 -15.81 -8.97 -24.44
CA GLY A 38 -15.32 -10.25 -24.96
C GLY A 38 -14.05 -10.76 -24.28
N LEU A 39 -13.45 -9.96 -23.41
CA LEU A 39 -12.17 -10.34 -22.80
C LEU A 39 -12.37 -11.31 -21.64
N ALA A 40 -11.84 -12.52 -21.82
CA ALA A 40 -11.80 -13.54 -20.79
C ALA A 40 -10.36 -13.97 -20.51
N VAL A 41 -10.02 -14.19 -19.25
CA VAL A 41 -8.68 -14.60 -18.81
C VAL A 41 -8.76 -15.91 -18.02
N SER A 42 -7.72 -16.74 -18.12
CA SER A 42 -7.62 -17.96 -17.33
C SER A 42 -7.26 -17.61 -15.88
N PRO A 43 -8.11 -17.93 -14.90
CA PRO A 43 -7.86 -17.61 -13.50
C PRO A 43 -7.13 -18.73 -12.77
N CYS A 44 -6.53 -18.43 -11.62
CA CYS A 44 -6.02 -19.39 -10.64
C CYS A 44 -4.97 -20.36 -11.19
N GLY A 45 -4.03 -19.87 -12.01
CA GLY A 45 -3.01 -20.70 -12.63
C GLY A 45 -3.56 -21.75 -13.59
N ASN A 46 -4.77 -21.56 -14.12
CA ASN A 46 -5.42 -22.49 -15.03
C ASN A 46 -4.66 -22.57 -16.36
N GLY A 47 -4.04 -23.69 -16.61
CA GLY A 47 -3.16 -23.97 -17.76
C GLY A 47 -2.12 -25.02 -17.40
N ILE A 48 -1.94 -25.29 -16.13
CA ILE A 48 -1.14 -26.38 -15.61
C ILE A 48 -2.09 -27.44 -15.05
N ALA A 49 -2.05 -28.60 -15.58
CA ALA A 49 -2.75 -29.86 -15.42
C ALA A 49 -3.41 -30.25 -14.07
N PHE A 50 -4.10 -29.33 -13.40
CA PHE A 50 -4.92 -29.66 -12.23
C PHE A 50 -6.40 -29.44 -12.56
N PRO A 51 -7.27 -30.41 -12.25
CA PRO A 51 -8.67 -30.39 -12.67
C PRO A 51 -9.57 -29.44 -11.89
N ALA A 52 -9.03 -28.71 -10.90
CA ALA A 52 -9.78 -27.78 -10.08
C ALA A 52 -9.11 -26.41 -10.01
N LEU A 53 -9.91 -25.35 -10.03
CA LEU A 53 -9.44 -24.00 -9.72
C LEU A 53 -8.92 -23.97 -8.29
N ASN A 54 -7.71 -23.44 -8.12
CA ASN A 54 -7.08 -23.32 -6.80
C ASN A 54 -7.55 -22.08 -6.03
N CYS A 55 -8.31 -21.17 -6.66
CA CYS A 55 -8.86 -19.98 -6.02
C CYS A 55 -10.36 -19.82 -6.27
N THR A 56 -11.01 -19.00 -5.44
CA THR A 56 -12.44 -18.69 -5.53
C THR A 56 -12.65 -17.47 -6.40
N VAL A 57 -12.88 -17.66 -7.69
CA VAL A 57 -13.19 -16.59 -8.65
C VAL A 57 -14.55 -15.99 -8.33
N THR A 58 -14.63 -14.66 -8.36
CA THR A 58 -15.86 -13.90 -8.13
C THR A 58 -16.44 -13.30 -9.40
N ASP A 59 -15.65 -13.23 -10.48
CA ASP A 59 -16.13 -12.83 -11.79
C ASP A 59 -17.01 -13.92 -12.44
N PRO A 60 -17.93 -13.56 -13.34
CA PRO A 60 -18.62 -14.53 -14.18
C PRO A 60 -17.63 -15.35 -15.00
N LEU A 61 -17.89 -16.64 -15.15
CA LEU A 61 -17.07 -17.52 -15.98
C LEU A 61 -17.76 -17.78 -17.32
N ASP A 62 -16.97 -17.87 -18.39
CA ASP A 62 -17.43 -18.35 -19.69
C ASP A 62 -17.59 -19.88 -19.72
N ALA A 63 -18.06 -20.44 -20.84
CA ALA A 63 -18.23 -21.87 -21.03
C ALA A 63 -16.91 -22.67 -20.92
N ASN A 64 -15.77 -22.04 -21.05
CA ASN A 64 -14.45 -22.65 -20.96
C ASN A 64 -13.81 -22.46 -19.57
N GLY A 65 -14.53 -21.89 -18.58
CA GLY A 65 -14.04 -21.63 -17.24
C GLY A 65 -13.10 -20.42 -17.15
N LYS A 66 -13.08 -19.53 -18.14
CA LYS A 66 -12.32 -18.29 -18.10
C LYS A 66 -13.15 -17.17 -17.44
N ALA A 67 -12.51 -16.33 -16.66
CA ALA A 67 -13.12 -15.19 -16.01
C ALA A 67 -13.38 -14.04 -17.00
N LEU A 68 -14.61 -13.57 -17.07
CA LEU A 68 -15.03 -12.42 -17.86
C LEU A 68 -14.70 -11.16 -17.06
N ILE A 69 -13.78 -10.33 -17.53
CA ILE A 69 -13.19 -9.23 -16.76
C ILE A 69 -13.68 -7.85 -17.18
N ASP A 70 -14.72 -7.78 -18.02
CA ASP A 70 -15.32 -6.47 -18.36
C ASP A 70 -15.88 -5.81 -17.12
N GLY A 71 -15.49 -4.56 -16.90
CA GLY A 71 -15.91 -3.80 -15.74
C GLY A 71 -14.96 -3.83 -14.56
N ASN A 72 -14.02 -4.78 -14.52
CA ASN A 72 -13.06 -4.88 -13.44
C ASN A 72 -12.10 -3.69 -13.38
N PRO A 73 -11.64 -3.32 -12.18
CA PRO A 73 -10.56 -2.36 -12.03
C PRO A 73 -9.23 -2.94 -12.57
N LEU A 74 -8.29 -2.07 -12.90
CA LEU A 74 -6.93 -2.51 -13.21
C LEU A 74 -6.29 -3.15 -11.97
N PRO A 75 -5.43 -4.16 -12.16
CA PRO A 75 -4.67 -4.77 -11.06
C PRO A 75 -3.86 -3.73 -10.30
N GLN A 76 -3.71 -3.93 -8.99
CA GLN A 76 -2.88 -3.09 -8.12
C GLN A 76 -3.26 -1.60 -8.12
N ALA A 77 -4.49 -1.26 -8.52
CA ALA A 77 -5.00 0.11 -8.60
C ALA A 77 -6.00 0.39 -7.46
N PRO A 78 -5.52 0.76 -6.26
CA PRO A 78 -6.41 1.12 -5.17
C PRO A 78 -7.24 2.35 -5.54
N LYS A 79 -8.51 2.34 -5.16
CA LYS A 79 -9.40 3.49 -5.36
C LYS A 79 -8.98 4.71 -4.57
N THR A 80 -8.48 4.49 -3.35
CA THR A 80 -8.13 5.57 -2.43
C THR A 80 -6.79 5.24 -1.80
N THR A 81 -5.90 6.22 -1.83
CA THR A 81 -4.65 6.24 -1.08
C THR A 81 -4.60 7.51 -0.26
N VAL A 82 -4.11 7.41 0.97
CA VAL A 82 -3.86 8.58 1.82
C VAL A 82 -2.50 8.38 2.47
N ASN A 83 -1.69 9.42 2.48
CA ASN A 83 -0.49 9.50 3.29
C ASN A 83 -0.56 10.75 4.18
N PHE A 84 -0.10 10.61 5.41
CA PHE A 84 -0.09 11.69 6.37
C PHE A 84 1.20 11.64 7.16
N THR A 85 1.83 12.78 7.37
CA THR A 85 3.02 12.92 8.21
C THR A 85 2.86 14.11 9.13
N LEU A 86 3.25 13.94 10.39
CA LEU A 86 3.32 15.02 11.36
C LEU A 86 4.70 15.01 12.01
N ARG A 87 5.40 16.12 11.95
CA ARG A 87 6.71 16.31 12.58
C ARG A 87 6.69 17.49 13.53
N TYR A 88 7.10 17.24 14.77
CA TYR A 88 7.39 18.26 15.76
C TYR A 88 8.90 18.35 15.97
N SER A 89 9.44 19.56 16.04
CA SER A 89 10.86 19.84 16.28
C SER A 89 11.03 20.81 17.45
N GLN A 90 11.93 20.48 18.38
CA GLN A 90 12.26 21.29 19.54
C GLN A 90 13.75 21.57 19.58
N PRO A 91 14.20 22.77 19.14
CA PRO A 91 15.59 23.20 19.30
C PRO A 91 16.00 23.29 20.76
N THR A 92 17.26 22.96 21.02
CA THR A 92 17.93 23.09 22.32
C THR A 92 19.32 23.68 22.13
N ALA A 93 20.00 24.07 23.20
CA ALA A 93 21.36 24.62 23.12
C ALA A 93 22.39 23.65 22.48
N GLY A 94 22.18 22.35 22.58
CA GLY A 94 23.09 21.31 22.05
C GLY A 94 22.64 20.63 20.77
N GLY A 95 21.43 20.92 20.27
CA GLY A 95 20.87 20.24 19.11
C GLY A 95 19.36 20.38 19.01
N GLU A 96 18.68 19.37 18.44
CA GLU A 96 17.24 19.38 18.22
C GLU A 96 16.63 18.03 18.60
N TRP A 97 15.61 18.02 19.46
CA TRP A 97 14.69 16.90 19.59
C TRP A 97 13.63 16.95 18.50
N TYR A 98 13.28 15.80 17.98
CA TYR A 98 12.13 15.71 17.11
C TYR A 98 11.28 14.47 17.41
N ALA A 99 10.00 14.58 17.11
CA ALA A 99 9.05 13.48 17.06
C ALA A 99 8.34 13.50 15.70
N LEU A 100 8.20 12.35 15.08
CA LEU A 100 7.58 12.19 13.78
C LEU A 100 6.62 11.00 13.84
N THR A 101 5.46 11.15 13.22
CA THR A 101 4.57 10.03 12.90
C THR A 101 4.20 10.11 11.42
N ASP A 102 4.19 8.95 10.78
CA ASP A 102 3.84 8.79 9.37
C ASP A 102 2.77 7.69 9.23
N TRP A 103 1.78 7.94 8.38
CA TRP A 103 0.65 7.04 8.18
C TRP A 103 0.37 6.87 6.70
N VAL A 104 0.10 5.64 6.29
CA VAL A 104 -0.30 5.31 4.93
C VAL A 104 -1.58 4.48 4.99
N TYR A 105 -2.56 4.85 4.19
CA TYR A 105 -3.77 4.09 3.96
C TYR A 105 -3.89 3.77 2.47
N ARG A 106 -4.28 2.53 2.15
CA ARG A 106 -4.78 2.14 0.85
C ARG A 106 -6.08 1.36 0.97
N SER A 107 -7.00 1.60 0.04
CA SER A 107 -8.23 0.82 -0.07
C SER A 107 -7.96 -0.61 -0.60
N LYS A 108 -9.01 -1.43 -0.67
CA LYS A 108 -9.00 -2.76 -1.32
C LYS A 108 -8.33 -2.69 -2.69
N ILE A 109 -7.56 -3.73 -3.05
CA ILE A 109 -6.99 -3.95 -4.38
C ILE A 109 -7.22 -5.40 -4.83
N ASN A 110 -7.28 -5.62 -6.14
CA ASN A 110 -7.13 -6.94 -6.74
C ASN A 110 -5.70 -7.07 -7.27
N PHE A 111 -5.12 -8.26 -7.15
CA PHE A 111 -3.74 -8.46 -7.61
C PHE A 111 -3.66 -8.77 -9.10
N PHE A 112 -4.72 -9.36 -9.66
CA PHE A 112 -4.78 -9.79 -11.07
C PHE A 112 -5.95 -9.14 -11.80
N LEU A 113 -6.03 -9.39 -13.11
CA LEU A 113 -7.10 -8.87 -13.98
C LEU A 113 -8.48 -9.41 -13.60
N TYR A 114 -8.55 -10.67 -13.14
CA TYR A 114 -9.76 -11.26 -12.60
C TYR A 114 -9.87 -11.03 -11.09
N GLU A 115 -11.07 -11.08 -10.57
CA GLU A 115 -11.33 -10.96 -9.13
C GLU A 115 -11.46 -12.36 -8.48
N SER A 116 -10.78 -12.56 -7.35
CA SER A 116 -10.92 -13.75 -6.51
C SER A 116 -10.77 -13.36 -5.04
N ARG A 117 -11.28 -14.21 -4.14
CA ARG A 117 -11.22 -13.96 -2.70
C ARG A 117 -9.79 -13.98 -2.20
N GLU A 118 -8.99 -14.92 -2.66
CA GLU A 118 -7.61 -15.16 -2.21
C GLU A 118 -6.65 -14.09 -2.72
N PHE A 119 -6.86 -13.60 -3.94
CA PHE A 119 -6.01 -12.59 -4.58
C PHE A 119 -6.55 -11.16 -4.46
N THR A 120 -7.33 -10.93 -3.40
CA THR A 120 -7.82 -9.61 -3.03
C THR A 120 -7.12 -9.12 -1.76
N GLY A 121 -6.39 -8.01 -1.88
CA GLY A 121 -5.79 -7.31 -0.74
C GLY A 121 -6.83 -6.43 -0.04
N LYS A 122 -7.13 -6.74 1.23
CA LYS A 122 -8.00 -5.92 2.09
C LYS A 122 -7.40 -4.51 2.29
N PRO A 123 -8.20 -3.52 2.70
CA PRO A 123 -7.67 -2.21 3.08
C PRO A 123 -6.55 -2.35 4.10
N LEU A 124 -5.51 -1.54 3.95
CA LEU A 124 -4.33 -1.54 4.80
C LEU A 124 -4.08 -0.13 5.33
N THR A 125 -3.87 -0.04 6.64
CA THR A 125 -3.39 1.17 7.31
C THR A 125 -2.13 0.83 8.07
N GLU A 126 -1.03 1.47 7.71
CA GLU A 126 0.25 1.33 8.40
C GLU A 126 0.65 2.68 8.97
N GLY A 127 1.11 2.66 10.21
CA GLY A 127 1.63 3.84 10.88
C GLY A 127 3.01 3.60 11.44
N GLY A 128 3.83 4.64 11.42
CA GLY A 128 5.14 4.70 12.01
C GLY A 128 5.26 5.82 13.03
N VAL A 129 6.17 5.66 13.96
CA VAL A 129 6.59 6.70 14.91
C VAL A 129 8.10 6.72 14.99
N ARG A 130 8.68 7.91 15.17
CA ARG A 130 10.10 8.11 15.36
C ARG A 130 10.34 9.26 16.31
N VAL A 131 11.18 9.07 17.31
CA VAL A 131 11.64 10.11 18.22
C VAL A 131 13.15 10.09 18.19
N GLY A 132 13.78 11.23 18.02
CA GLY A 132 15.22 11.33 17.91
C GLY A 132 15.80 12.66 18.40
N TYR A 133 17.10 12.64 18.56
CA TYR A 133 17.91 13.81 18.89
C TYR A 133 19.03 13.96 17.87
N VAL A 134 19.16 15.15 17.34
CA VAL A 134 20.19 15.53 16.36
C VAL A 134 21.10 16.57 16.99
N TRP A 135 22.42 16.39 16.89
CA TRP A 135 23.38 17.32 17.47
C TRP A 135 24.63 17.52 16.59
N ASN A 136 25.50 18.41 17.02
CA ASN A 136 26.72 18.76 16.31
C ASN A 136 26.44 19.17 14.85
N ASN A 137 25.52 20.15 14.66
CA ASN A 137 25.12 20.67 13.36
C ASN A 137 24.63 19.56 12.37
N GLY A 138 23.91 18.56 12.88
CA GLY A 138 23.36 17.48 12.07
C GLY A 138 24.32 16.32 11.80
N LYS A 139 25.56 16.37 12.34
CA LYS A 139 26.52 15.28 12.16
C LYS A 139 26.10 13.98 12.83
N TYR A 140 25.43 14.07 13.98
CA TYR A 140 25.02 12.90 14.74
C TYR A 140 23.51 12.89 14.95
N GLU A 141 22.93 11.71 14.91
CA GLU A 141 21.53 11.47 15.24
C GLU A 141 21.40 10.15 15.99
N LEU A 142 20.64 10.17 17.08
CA LEU A 142 20.16 8.97 17.76
C LEU A 142 18.64 9.00 17.74
N ALA A 143 18.00 7.91 17.27
CA ALA A 143 16.55 7.82 17.19
C ALA A 143 16.05 6.43 17.55
N ALA A 144 14.91 6.38 18.25
CA ALA A 144 14.07 5.20 18.38
C ALA A 144 12.92 5.29 17.40
N PHE A 145 12.51 4.16 16.83
CA PHE A 145 11.40 4.12 15.88
C PHE A 145 10.55 2.86 16.03
N GLY A 146 9.30 2.98 15.58
CA GLY A 146 8.39 1.86 15.38
C GLY A 146 7.81 1.92 13.97
N ARG A 147 7.68 0.77 13.31
CA ARG A 147 7.03 0.57 12.02
C ARG A 147 5.83 -0.34 12.19
N ASN A 148 4.79 -0.11 11.37
CA ASN A 148 3.52 -0.83 11.47
C ASN A 148 3.03 -0.95 12.93
N ILE A 149 2.96 0.18 13.63
CA ILE A 149 2.62 0.22 15.08
C ILE A 149 1.22 -0.33 15.37
N THR A 150 0.34 -0.32 14.38
CA THR A 150 -0.99 -0.95 14.44
C THR A 150 -0.93 -2.48 14.37
N ASN A 151 0.21 -3.04 13.99
CA ASN A 151 0.43 -4.48 13.77
C ASN A 151 -0.61 -5.09 12.82
N GLN A 152 -0.99 -4.37 11.79
CA GLN A 152 -1.91 -4.83 10.77
C GLN A 152 -1.18 -5.72 9.77
N LEU A 153 -1.56 -7.00 9.68
CA LEU A 153 -1.03 -7.92 8.66
C LEU A 153 -2.08 -8.13 7.58
N ARG A 154 -1.70 -7.91 6.32
CA ARG A 154 -2.54 -8.04 5.13
C ARG A 154 -1.75 -8.64 3.99
N ILE A 155 -2.44 -9.35 3.11
CA ILE A 155 -1.87 -9.76 1.83
C ILE A 155 -1.69 -8.50 0.97
N VAL A 156 -0.49 -8.32 0.44
CA VAL A 156 -0.09 -7.16 -0.38
C VAL A 156 0.26 -7.54 -1.81
N GLY A 157 0.38 -8.82 -2.11
CA GLY A 157 0.64 -9.38 -3.44
C GLY A 157 0.40 -10.86 -3.47
N GLY A 158 0.45 -11.44 -4.67
CA GLY A 158 0.31 -12.88 -4.88
C GLY A 158 0.98 -13.34 -6.15
N ILE A 159 1.13 -14.64 -6.29
CA ILE A 159 1.56 -15.30 -7.52
C ILE A 159 0.41 -16.16 -8.01
N ASP A 160 -0.06 -15.89 -9.23
CA ASP A 160 -1.07 -16.69 -9.90
C ASP A 160 -0.41 -17.88 -10.57
N PHE A 161 -0.24 -18.93 -9.81
CA PHE A 161 0.33 -20.18 -10.23
C PHE A 161 -0.52 -21.34 -9.69
N ASN A 162 -0.07 -22.59 -9.77
CA ASN A 162 -0.78 -23.77 -9.28
C ASN A 162 -0.91 -23.85 -7.74
N ASN A 163 -0.40 -22.89 -7.01
CA ASN A 163 -0.53 -22.75 -5.57
C ASN A 163 -0.97 -21.32 -5.21
N LEU A 164 -1.63 -21.18 -4.07
CA LEU A 164 -2.10 -19.88 -3.55
C LEU A 164 -0.99 -19.17 -2.80
N THR A 165 0.06 -18.74 -3.51
CA THR A 165 1.16 -18.00 -2.90
C THR A 165 0.80 -16.54 -2.73
N GLY A 166 0.87 -16.04 -1.51
CA GLY A 166 0.65 -14.65 -1.17
C GLY A 166 1.81 -14.04 -0.39
N PHE A 167 2.01 -12.75 -0.53
CA PHE A 167 2.98 -11.97 0.22
C PHE A 167 2.22 -11.08 1.22
N ILE A 168 2.72 -10.99 2.43
CA ILE A 168 2.17 -10.09 3.46
C ILE A 168 3.07 -8.86 3.61
N ASN A 169 2.51 -7.77 4.14
CA ASN A 169 3.29 -6.61 4.55
C ASN A 169 4.17 -6.93 5.76
N GLU A 170 5.10 -6.03 6.06
CA GLU A 170 6.01 -6.21 7.21
C GLU A 170 5.24 -6.17 8.54
N PRO A 171 5.58 -7.05 9.50
CA PRO A 171 5.03 -7.00 10.84
C PRO A 171 5.52 -5.77 11.60
N ARG A 172 4.91 -5.49 12.75
CA ARG A 172 5.37 -4.42 13.63
C ARG A 172 6.81 -4.65 14.07
N THR A 173 7.63 -3.62 13.86
CA THR A 173 9.06 -3.62 14.20
C THR A 173 9.39 -2.39 15.04
N TRP A 174 10.23 -2.57 16.04
CA TRP A 174 10.82 -1.49 16.84
C TRP A 174 12.33 -1.53 16.71
N GLY A 175 12.95 -0.37 16.72
CA GLY A 175 14.40 -0.29 16.60
C GLY A 175 14.98 1.02 17.12
N VAL A 176 16.30 1.02 17.20
CA VAL A 176 17.12 2.20 17.49
C VAL A 176 18.11 2.38 16.35
N GLN A 177 18.32 3.60 15.93
CA GLN A 177 19.25 3.97 14.87
C GLN A 177 20.21 5.04 15.38
N PHE A 178 21.49 4.84 15.12
CA PHE A 178 22.51 5.88 15.24
C PHE A 178 23.05 6.24 13.84
N LYS A 179 23.14 7.55 13.57
CA LYS A 179 23.73 8.07 12.33
C LYS A 179 24.91 8.98 12.67
N ALA A 180 26.02 8.82 11.96
CA ALA A 180 27.17 9.69 11.99
C ALA A 180 27.56 10.09 10.57
N ALA A 181 27.79 11.40 10.35
CA ALA A 181 28.34 11.95 9.11
C ALA A 181 29.78 12.45 9.37
N PHE A 182 30.71 12.03 8.54
CA PHE A 182 32.13 12.36 8.63
C PHE A 182 32.52 13.38 7.57
#